data_775d4d00cda236891d724caa2bb5405e
#
_entry.id   775d4d00cda236891d724caa2bb5405e
#
_cell.length_a   1.000
_cell.length_b   1.000
_cell.length_c   1.000
_cell.angle_alpha   90.00
_cell.angle_beta   90.00
_cell.angle_gamma   90.00
#
_symmetry.space_group_name_H-M   'P 1'
#
loop_
_entity.id
_entity.type
_entity.pdbx_description
1 polymer ?
#
loop_
_entity_poly.entity_id
_entity_poly.type
_entity_poly.pdbx_seq_one_letter_code
_entity_poly.pdbx_strand_id
1 'polypeptide(L)'
;MVNANLDYAQIKAAAEAYKADMSAFLRAMISHPSESCEEGAVCECIKAEMEKLGYDEVEFDGLGNVIGWMGTGDKIIAIDSHIDTVGIGNINNWTHDPYPGYEDDEVIYGRGGSDQEGGMASATYGAKIMKDLGLIPEGYKIMVIGSVQEEDCDGMCWQYVVNKHFPKKGIKKEQVEFVISTEPTDGGIYRGHRGRMEIRVDVKGVSCHGSAPDRGDNAIYKMADILQDVRALNENDAADETEIKGLVKMLDPKYNPDHYEDARFLGRGTCTTSQIYFTSPSRCAVADSCSVSVDRRMTAGETWDSCLQEIRDLPNVKKYGDDVKVSMYMYDRPSWTGEVYETECYFPTWINKKESAHVKALEDAHLALFGDTRTCPNSEIAKAKREGRPLTDKWTFSTNGVAIQGRYGIPCVGFGPGAESQAHAPNEITWKSDLVTCAALYVAACNMYDESKKIDVYEFRAGKTDNEIL
;
A
#
# COMPACT_ATOMS: atom_id res chain seq x y z
N MET A 1 17.54 -10.25 -19.60
CA MET A 1 18.81 -9.73 -20.22
C MET A 1 18.70 -8.21 -20.24
N VAL A 2 19.71 -7.53 -19.74
CA VAL A 2 19.78 -6.07 -19.82
C VAL A 2 19.88 -5.65 -21.28
N ASN A 3 18.98 -4.80 -21.76
CA ASN A 3 19.06 -4.23 -23.10
C ASN A 3 20.16 -3.15 -23.12
N ALA A 4 21.34 -3.50 -23.58
CA ALA A 4 22.51 -2.62 -23.59
C ALA A 4 22.42 -1.43 -24.57
N ASN A 5 21.37 -1.37 -25.40
CA ASN A 5 21.24 -0.39 -26.49
C ASN A 5 20.03 0.53 -26.32
N LEU A 6 19.63 0.84 -25.06
CA LEU A 6 18.52 1.77 -24.82
C LEU A 6 18.91 3.20 -25.24
N ASP A 7 18.07 3.80 -26.08
CA ASP A 7 18.15 5.23 -26.36
C ASP A 7 17.30 6.02 -25.32
N TYR A 8 17.94 6.45 -24.26
CA TYR A 8 17.30 7.19 -23.17
C TYR A 8 16.71 8.54 -23.63
N ALA A 9 17.32 9.17 -24.64
CA ALA A 9 16.79 10.41 -25.21
C ALA A 9 15.47 10.15 -25.95
N GLN A 10 15.40 9.04 -26.70
CA GLN A 10 14.19 8.61 -27.38
C GLN A 10 13.08 8.26 -26.39
N ILE A 11 13.41 7.54 -25.31
CA ILE A 11 12.44 7.20 -24.24
C ILE A 11 11.86 8.46 -23.62
N LYS A 12 12.71 9.43 -23.24
CA LYS A 12 12.26 10.72 -22.66
C LYS A 12 11.39 11.50 -23.64
N ALA A 13 11.79 11.56 -24.91
CA ALA A 13 11.03 12.26 -25.95
C ALA A 13 9.66 11.62 -26.17
N ALA A 14 9.58 10.30 -26.17
CA ALA A 14 8.32 9.57 -26.29
C ALA A 14 7.40 9.81 -25.10
N ALA A 15 7.93 9.79 -23.87
CA ALA A 15 7.16 10.09 -22.67
C ALA A 15 6.65 11.54 -22.67
N GLU A 16 7.48 12.52 -23.06
CA GLU A 16 7.05 13.92 -23.16
C GLU A 16 5.98 14.11 -24.23
N ALA A 17 6.06 13.37 -25.34
CA ALA A 17 5.05 13.42 -26.40
C ALA A 17 3.65 12.98 -25.92
N TYR A 18 3.57 12.07 -24.96
CA TYR A 18 2.32 11.60 -24.36
C TYR A 18 1.85 12.41 -23.13
N LYS A 19 2.55 13.47 -22.74
CA LYS A 19 2.22 14.28 -21.56
C LYS A 19 0.77 14.79 -21.57
N ALA A 20 0.31 15.31 -22.70
CA ALA A 20 -1.06 15.81 -22.83
C ALA A 20 -2.11 14.67 -22.73
N ASP A 21 -1.82 13.52 -23.33
CA ASP A 21 -2.71 12.35 -23.30
C ASP A 21 -2.78 11.76 -21.87
N MET A 22 -1.65 11.61 -21.19
CA MET A 22 -1.62 11.18 -19.77
C MET A 22 -2.39 12.15 -18.86
N SER A 23 -2.24 13.46 -19.08
CA SER A 23 -2.96 14.48 -18.34
C SER A 23 -4.47 14.39 -18.57
N ALA A 24 -4.88 14.23 -19.84
CA ALA A 24 -6.29 14.09 -20.20
C ALA A 24 -6.90 12.79 -19.62
N PHE A 25 -6.14 11.70 -19.62
CA PHE A 25 -6.57 10.43 -19.06
C PHE A 25 -6.71 10.51 -17.53
N LEU A 26 -5.75 11.10 -16.83
CA LEU A 26 -5.87 11.35 -15.39
C LEU A 26 -7.08 12.22 -15.05
N ARG A 27 -7.32 13.29 -15.83
CA ARG A 27 -8.52 14.12 -15.69
C ARG A 27 -9.82 13.32 -15.86
N ALA A 28 -9.85 12.42 -16.82
CA ALA A 28 -11.00 11.55 -17.05
C ALA A 28 -11.25 10.63 -15.86
N MET A 29 -10.19 10.00 -15.30
CA MET A 29 -10.31 9.15 -14.11
C MET A 29 -10.82 9.93 -12.90
N ILE A 30 -10.19 11.05 -12.54
CA ILE A 30 -10.61 11.91 -11.41
C ILE A 30 -12.09 12.34 -11.51
N SER A 31 -12.63 12.48 -12.72
CA SER A 31 -14.04 12.87 -12.91
C SER A 31 -15.04 11.77 -12.54
N HIS A 32 -14.58 10.57 -12.25
CA HIS A 32 -15.37 9.43 -11.79
C HIS A 32 -15.08 9.16 -10.31
N PRO A 33 -15.89 9.65 -9.35
CA PRO A 33 -15.73 9.30 -7.96
C PRO A 33 -15.62 7.78 -7.77
N SER A 34 -14.60 7.32 -7.06
CA SER A 34 -14.23 5.90 -7.00
C SER A 34 -13.86 5.47 -5.59
N GLU A 35 -14.68 5.81 -4.58
CA GLU A 35 -14.48 5.26 -3.24
C GLU A 35 -14.49 3.72 -3.28
N SER A 36 -13.75 3.08 -2.38
CA SER A 36 -13.66 1.61 -2.34
C SER A 36 -15.05 0.95 -2.39
N CYS A 37 -15.21 -0.05 -3.23
CA CYS A 37 -16.45 -0.75 -3.60
C CYS A 37 -17.35 0.01 -4.61
N GLU A 38 -16.96 1.18 -5.10
CA GLU A 38 -17.73 2.00 -6.06
C GLU A 38 -16.94 2.32 -7.35
N GLU A 39 -15.88 1.59 -7.65
CA GLU A 39 -14.87 1.87 -8.69
C GLU A 39 -15.34 1.59 -10.13
N GLY A 40 -16.53 1.03 -10.32
CA GLY A 40 -16.99 0.54 -11.63
C GLY A 40 -16.83 1.55 -12.78
N ALA A 41 -17.17 2.83 -12.55
CA ALA A 41 -17.09 3.85 -13.58
C ALA A 41 -15.66 4.19 -13.99
N VAL A 42 -14.73 4.33 -13.04
CA VAL A 42 -13.31 4.57 -13.33
C VAL A 42 -12.67 3.35 -13.97
N CYS A 43 -13.04 2.12 -13.57
CA CYS A 43 -12.58 0.87 -14.20
C CYS A 43 -12.95 0.82 -15.69
N GLU A 44 -14.18 1.18 -16.05
CA GLU A 44 -14.60 1.25 -17.45
C GLU A 44 -13.85 2.35 -18.23
N CYS A 45 -13.58 3.49 -17.60
CA CYS A 45 -12.76 4.56 -18.19
C CYS A 45 -11.34 4.05 -18.51
N ILE A 46 -10.71 3.33 -17.57
CA ILE A 46 -9.37 2.77 -17.75
C ILE A 46 -9.36 1.71 -18.84
N LYS A 47 -10.33 0.80 -18.82
CA LYS A 47 -10.47 -0.23 -19.85
C LYS A 47 -10.57 0.38 -21.25
N ALA A 48 -11.42 1.39 -21.41
CA ALA A 48 -11.61 2.06 -22.70
C ALA A 48 -10.33 2.73 -23.20
N GLU A 49 -9.54 3.34 -22.30
CA GLU A 49 -8.26 3.95 -22.69
C GLU A 49 -7.22 2.90 -23.08
N MET A 50 -7.09 1.80 -22.33
CA MET A 50 -6.20 0.69 -22.67
C MET A 50 -6.54 0.09 -24.02
N GLU A 51 -7.83 -0.15 -24.31
CA GLU A 51 -8.32 -0.65 -25.61
C GLU A 51 -7.98 0.33 -26.75
N LYS A 52 -8.22 1.63 -26.56
CA LYS A 52 -7.85 2.70 -27.51
C LYS A 52 -6.34 2.71 -27.80
N LEU A 53 -5.50 2.49 -26.78
CA LEU A 53 -4.04 2.44 -26.91
C LEU A 53 -3.54 1.13 -27.55
N GLY A 54 -4.43 0.18 -27.79
CA GLY A 54 -4.13 -1.08 -28.47
C GLY A 54 -3.38 -2.07 -27.59
N TYR A 55 -3.76 -2.20 -26.32
CA TYR A 55 -3.34 -3.32 -25.48
C TYR A 55 -3.72 -4.64 -26.15
N ASP A 56 -2.91 -5.68 -25.97
CA ASP A 56 -3.13 -6.96 -26.62
C ASP A 56 -4.33 -7.72 -26.00
N GLU A 57 -4.58 -7.52 -24.72
CA GLU A 57 -5.77 -7.98 -23.99
C GLU A 57 -6.09 -6.97 -22.88
N VAL A 58 -7.39 -6.71 -22.67
CA VAL A 58 -7.89 -5.91 -21.51
C VAL A 58 -9.09 -6.64 -20.93
N GLU A 59 -9.06 -6.90 -19.63
CA GLU A 59 -10.10 -7.67 -18.94
C GLU A 59 -10.39 -7.13 -17.54
N PHE A 60 -11.54 -7.48 -17.01
CA PHE A 60 -11.81 -7.41 -15.57
C PHE A 60 -11.64 -8.80 -14.97
N ASP A 61 -11.04 -8.88 -13.79
CA ASP A 61 -11.14 -10.10 -13.01
C ASP A 61 -12.48 -10.16 -12.24
N GLY A 62 -12.71 -11.21 -11.46
CA GLY A 62 -13.98 -11.34 -10.75
C GLY A 62 -14.18 -10.31 -9.63
N LEU A 63 -13.10 -9.80 -9.03
CA LEU A 63 -13.17 -8.75 -8.02
C LEU A 63 -13.45 -7.38 -8.65
N GLY A 64 -13.09 -7.21 -9.92
CA GLY A 64 -13.27 -5.97 -10.66
C GLY A 64 -12.00 -5.19 -10.92
N ASN A 65 -10.82 -5.77 -10.64
CA ASN A 65 -9.56 -5.19 -11.09
C ASN A 65 -9.55 -5.09 -12.61
N VAL A 66 -9.11 -3.98 -13.17
CA VAL A 66 -8.89 -3.83 -14.61
C VAL A 66 -7.45 -4.21 -14.94
N ILE A 67 -7.27 -5.17 -15.85
CA ILE A 67 -5.96 -5.74 -16.17
C ILE A 67 -5.72 -5.62 -17.67
N GLY A 68 -4.66 -4.91 -18.04
CA GLY A 68 -4.18 -4.78 -19.39
C GLY A 68 -2.87 -5.52 -19.64
N TRP A 69 -2.76 -6.19 -20.78
CA TRP A 69 -1.60 -6.99 -21.15
C TRP A 69 -0.96 -6.47 -22.42
N MET A 70 0.37 -6.39 -22.45
CA MET A 70 1.17 -6.13 -23.65
C MET A 70 2.34 -7.10 -23.75
N GLY A 71 2.53 -7.69 -24.92
CA GLY A 71 3.55 -8.70 -25.21
C GLY A 71 3.05 -10.13 -25.02
N THR A 72 3.90 -11.10 -25.41
CA THR A 72 3.52 -12.51 -25.51
C THR A 72 4.42 -13.47 -24.73
N GLY A 73 5.35 -12.95 -23.92
CA GLY A 73 6.27 -13.78 -23.13
C GLY A 73 5.60 -14.51 -21.97
N ASP A 74 6.27 -15.53 -21.45
CA ASP A 74 5.80 -16.32 -20.32
C ASP A 74 6.10 -15.65 -18.96
N LYS A 75 7.10 -14.76 -18.92
CA LYS A 75 7.47 -14.00 -17.74
C LYS A 75 6.68 -12.68 -17.68
N ILE A 76 6.38 -12.24 -16.49
CA ILE A 76 5.55 -11.06 -16.26
C ILE A 76 6.34 -10.02 -15.47
N ILE A 77 6.33 -8.78 -15.97
CA ILE A 77 6.61 -7.60 -15.18
C ILE A 77 5.28 -6.87 -15.01
N ALA A 78 4.87 -6.64 -13.76
CA ALA A 78 3.63 -5.96 -13.49
C ALA A 78 3.86 -4.52 -13.03
N ILE A 79 2.90 -3.64 -13.35
CA ILE A 79 2.83 -2.27 -12.83
C ILE A 79 1.46 -2.13 -12.19
N ASP A 80 1.45 -1.89 -10.89
CA ASP A 80 0.26 -1.85 -10.04
C ASP A 80 -0.07 -0.42 -9.65
N SER A 81 -1.32 -0.04 -9.87
CA SER A 81 -1.88 1.23 -9.43
C SER A 81 -3.27 0.96 -8.86
N HIS A 82 -3.52 1.28 -7.59
CA HIS A 82 -4.91 1.25 -7.14
C HIS A 82 -5.69 2.43 -7.72
N ILE A 83 -6.97 2.23 -7.92
CA ILE A 83 -7.85 3.20 -8.59
C ILE A 83 -9.05 3.60 -7.71
N ASP A 84 -9.20 2.97 -6.57
CA ASP A 84 -10.08 3.47 -5.54
C ASP A 84 -9.42 4.64 -4.79
N THR A 85 -10.25 5.49 -4.23
CA THR A 85 -9.83 6.68 -3.48
C THR A 85 -10.59 6.78 -2.18
N VAL A 86 -10.00 7.46 -1.19
CA VAL A 86 -10.77 7.86 -0.01
C VAL A 86 -11.77 8.97 -0.35
N GLY A 87 -12.81 9.09 0.44
CA GLY A 87 -13.79 10.18 0.33
C GLY A 87 -13.14 11.56 0.46
N ILE A 88 -13.79 12.57 -0.12
CA ILE A 88 -13.28 13.97 -0.13
C ILE A 88 -13.29 14.66 1.24
N GLY A 89 -13.99 14.08 2.23
CA GLY A 89 -14.15 14.72 3.53
C GLY A 89 -14.98 15.99 3.47
N ASN A 90 -14.56 17.04 4.18
CA ASN A 90 -15.29 18.32 4.19
C ASN A 90 -14.98 19.12 2.93
N ILE A 91 -15.98 19.28 2.06
CA ILE A 91 -15.88 20.04 0.79
C ILE A 91 -15.39 21.48 0.99
N ASN A 92 -15.66 22.11 2.14
CA ASN A 92 -15.20 23.48 2.41
C ASN A 92 -13.68 23.61 2.57
N ASN A 93 -12.96 22.50 2.68
CA ASN A 93 -11.50 22.48 2.71
C ASN A 93 -10.87 22.45 1.31
N TRP A 94 -11.68 22.30 0.25
CA TRP A 94 -11.24 22.26 -1.13
C TRP A 94 -11.39 23.63 -1.79
N THR A 95 -10.36 24.07 -2.51
CA THR A 95 -10.37 25.35 -3.25
C THR A 95 -11.02 25.26 -4.62
N HIS A 96 -11.07 24.05 -5.18
CA HIS A 96 -11.77 23.70 -6.42
C HIS A 96 -12.59 22.44 -6.18
N ASP A 97 -13.56 22.17 -7.06
CA ASP A 97 -14.30 20.92 -7.02
C ASP A 97 -13.30 19.73 -7.13
N PRO A 98 -13.29 18.78 -6.18
CA PRO A 98 -12.42 17.59 -6.25
C PRO A 98 -12.72 16.66 -7.43
N TYR A 99 -13.94 16.72 -7.99
CA TYR A 99 -14.43 15.99 -9.15
C TYR A 99 -15.19 16.95 -10.06
N PRO A 100 -14.78 17.47 -11.13
CA PRO A 100 -13.73 17.27 -12.10
C PRO A 100 -12.43 18.04 -11.84
N GLY A 101 -12.29 18.74 -10.73
CA GLY A 101 -11.08 19.43 -10.32
C GLY A 101 -10.66 20.61 -11.18
N TYR A 102 -9.36 20.84 -11.23
CA TYR A 102 -8.70 21.93 -11.94
C TYR A 102 -7.40 21.45 -12.55
N GLU A 103 -6.95 22.06 -13.61
CA GLU A 103 -5.59 21.88 -14.11
C GLU A 103 -5.01 23.19 -14.66
N ASP A 104 -3.70 23.31 -14.60
CA ASP A 104 -2.90 24.34 -15.27
C ASP A 104 -1.74 23.71 -16.04
N ASP A 105 -0.74 24.50 -16.41
CA ASP A 105 0.42 24.02 -17.19
C ASP A 105 1.29 23.01 -16.40
N GLU A 106 1.28 23.06 -15.06
CA GLU A 106 2.16 22.28 -14.19
C GLU A 106 1.47 21.15 -13.44
N VAL A 107 0.23 21.35 -12.97
CA VAL A 107 -0.46 20.44 -12.07
C VAL A 107 -1.83 20.01 -12.58
N ILE A 108 -2.24 18.84 -12.11
CA ILE A 108 -3.60 18.34 -12.14
C ILE A 108 -4.08 18.25 -10.70
N TYR A 109 -5.27 18.77 -10.43
CA TYR A 109 -5.87 18.89 -9.11
C TYR A 109 -7.14 18.07 -9.05
N GLY A 110 -7.29 17.28 -8.00
CA GLY A 110 -8.49 16.50 -7.71
C GLY A 110 -8.18 15.27 -6.87
N ARG A 111 -9.21 14.66 -6.29
CA ARG A 111 -9.08 13.43 -5.52
C ARG A 111 -8.61 12.29 -6.43
N GLY A 112 -7.60 11.52 -6.00
CA GLY A 112 -6.96 10.46 -6.78
C GLY A 112 -5.77 10.95 -7.61
N GLY A 113 -5.50 12.26 -7.68
CA GLY A 113 -4.41 12.79 -8.50
C GLY A 113 -3.03 12.25 -8.14
N SER A 114 -2.68 12.26 -6.85
CA SER A 114 -1.46 11.63 -6.32
C SER A 114 -1.68 10.20 -5.84
N ASP A 115 -2.85 9.94 -5.23
CA ASP A 115 -3.15 8.69 -4.56
C ASP A 115 -4.41 8.05 -5.17
N GLN A 116 -4.21 7.16 -6.22
CA GLN A 116 -2.98 7.08 -7.06
C GLN A 116 -3.32 6.89 -8.56
N GLU A 117 -4.41 7.49 -9.02
CA GLU A 117 -4.79 7.45 -10.45
C GLU A 117 -3.70 8.07 -11.35
N GLY A 118 -2.87 9.00 -10.80
CA GLY A 118 -1.68 9.50 -11.49
C GLY A 118 -0.69 8.40 -11.85
N GLY A 119 -0.51 7.43 -10.96
CA GLY A 119 0.25 6.22 -11.20
C GLY A 119 -0.32 5.39 -12.34
N MET A 120 -1.65 5.21 -12.35
CA MET A 120 -2.37 4.49 -13.41
C MET A 120 -2.17 5.14 -14.78
N ALA A 121 -2.24 6.48 -14.86
CA ALA A 121 -1.98 7.20 -16.08
C ALA A 121 -0.55 6.96 -16.61
N SER A 122 0.45 7.06 -15.74
CA SER A 122 1.85 6.83 -16.10
C SER A 122 2.13 5.38 -16.50
N ALA A 123 1.54 4.41 -15.80
CA ALA A 123 1.69 2.99 -16.07
C ALA A 123 1.10 2.60 -17.43
N THR A 124 -0.12 3.06 -17.69
CA THR A 124 -0.84 2.78 -18.93
C THR A 124 -0.08 3.30 -20.14
N TYR A 125 0.44 4.51 -20.07
CA TYR A 125 1.23 5.09 -21.18
C TYR A 125 2.68 4.60 -21.20
N GLY A 126 3.27 4.23 -20.07
CA GLY A 126 4.58 3.57 -20.02
C GLY A 126 4.59 2.26 -20.83
N ALA A 127 3.58 1.42 -20.66
CA ALA A 127 3.43 0.20 -21.45
C ALA A 127 3.18 0.50 -22.94
N LYS A 128 2.38 1.53 -23.26
CA LYS A 128 2.19 2.01 -24.63
C LYS A 128 3.49 2.43 -25.28
N ILE A 129 4.33 3.20 -24.58
CA ILE A 129 5.64 3.65 -25.07
C ILE A 129 6.56 2.45 -25.33
N MET A 130 6.57 1.45 -24.43
CA MET A 130 7.32 0.20 -24.66
C MET A 130 6.90 -0.48 -25.97
N LYS A 131 5.59 -0.55 -26.23
CA LYS A 131 5.07 -1.13 -27.47
C LYS A 131 5.48 -0.32 -28.71
N ASP A 132 5.32 1.00 -28.67
CA ASP A 132 5.63 1.89 -29.80
C ASP A 132 7.11 1.90 -30.17
N LEU A 133 7.99 1.79 -29.19
CA LEU A 133 9.43 1.77 -29.38
C LEU A 133 9.99 0.36 -29.62
N GLY A 134 9.14 -0.68 -29.54
CA GLY A 134 9.59 -2.07 -29.63
C GLY A 134 10.46 -2.50 -28.46
N LEU A 135 10.20 -1.95 -27.26
CA LEU A 135 10.97 -2.14 -26.05
C LEU A 135 10.26 -3.05 -25.01
N ILE A 136 9.26 -3.83 -25.43
CA ILE A 136 8.77 -4.91 -24.56
C ILE A 136 9.87 -5.96 -24.48
N PRO A 137 10.40 -6.29 -23.27
CA PRO A 137 11.54 -7.20 -23.19
C PRO A 137 11.22 -8.58 -23.76
N GLU A 138 12.17 -9.17 -24.49
CA GLU A 138 12.00 -10.49 -25.09
C GLU A 138 11.76 -11.57 -24.02
N GLY A 139 10.72 -12.39 -24.22
CA GLY A 139 10.30 -13.43 -23.28
C GLY A 139 9.41 -12.92 -22.15
N TYR A 140 9.09 -11.63 -22.14
CA TYR A 140 8.22 -11.00 -21.12
C TYR A 140 6.91 -10.50 -21.73
N LYS A 141 5.94 -10.34 -20.87
CA LYS A 141 4.76 -9.51 -21.09
C LYS A 141 4.62 -8.52 -19.93
N ILE A 142 4.09 -7.37 -20.24
CA ILE A 142 3.80 -6.32 -19.28
C ILE A 142 2.35 -6.44 -18.85
N MET A 143 2.10 -6.50 -17.55
CA MET A 143 0.79 -6.46 -16.94
C MET A 143 0.61 -5.08 -16.31
N VAL A 144 -0.37 -4.32 -16.74
CA VAL A 144 -0.78 -3.08 -16.06
C VAL A 144 -2.09 -3.36 -15.36
N ILE A 145 -2.15 -3.17 -14.06
CA ILE A 145 -3.34 -3.44 -13.26
C ILE A 145 -3.82 -2.16 -12.56
N GLY A 146 -5.10 -1.84 -12.76
CA GLY A 146 -5.85 -0.91 -11.93
C GLY A 146 -6.55 -1.72 -10.84
N SER A 147 -6.01 -1.71 -9.65
CA SER A 147 -6.48 -2.53 -8.53
C SER A 147 -7.54 -1.81 -7.71
N VAL A 148 -8.52 -2.57 -7.20
CA VAL A 148 -9.68 -2.06 -6.47
C VAL A 148 -9.57 -2.34 -4.97
N GLN A 149 -10.30 -1.56 -4.14
CA GLN A 149 -10.43 -1.75 -2.69
C GLN A 149 -9.10 -1.76 -1.92
N GLU A 150 -8.09 -1.05 -2.41
CA GLU A 150 -6.81 -0.91 -1.71
C GLU A 150 -6.98 -0.12 -0.42
N GLU A 151 -7.65 1.02 -0.47
CA GLU A 151 -7.85 1.96 0.62
C GLU A 151 -8.61 1.36 1.82
N ASP A 152 -9.51 0.44 1.54
CA ASP A 152 -10.23 -0.31 2.58
C ASP A 152 -9.42 -1.51 3.11
N CYS A 153 -8.69 -2.21 2.22
CA CYS A 153 -8.00 -3.45 2.57
C CYS A 153 -6.77 -3.69 1.69
N ASP A 154 -5.64 -3.13 2.12
CA ASP A 154 -4.36 -3.15 1.40
C ASP A 154 -4.04 -4.55 0.85
N GLY A 155 -3.80 -4.65 -0.45
CA GLY A 155 -3.38 -5.88 -1.11
C GLY A 155 -4.42 -7.00 -1.23
N MET A 156 -5.66 -6.81 -0.79
CA MET A 156 -6.72 -7.80 -1.00
C MET A 156 -6.93 -8.09 -2.49
N CYS A 157 -6.88 -7.06 -3.33
CA CYS A 157 -6.92 -7.15 -4.78
C CYS A 157 -5.87 -8.14 -5.33
N TRP A 158 -4.63 -8.05 -4.85
CA TRP A 158 -3.55 -8.96 -5.25
C TRP A 158 -3.71 -10.38 -4.68
N GLN A 159 -4.32 -10.53 -3.50
CA GLN A 159 -4.68 -11.86 -3.02
C GLN A 159 -5.69 -12.52 -3.98
N TYR A 160 -6.68 -11.75 -4.46
CA TYR A 160 -7.62 -12.23 -5.46
C TYR A 160 -6.94 -12.58 -6.78
N VAL A 161 -6.07 -11.71 -7.28
CA VAL A 161 -5.31 -11.96 -8.52
C VAL A 161 -4.51 -13.26 -8.41
N VAL A 162 -3.72 -13.44 -7.36
CA VAL A 162 -2.86 -14.61 -7.18
C VAL A 162 -3.67 -15.89 -6.94
N ASN A 163 -4.73 -15.84 -6.12
CA ASN A 163 -5.44 -17.02 -5.68
C ASN A 163 -6.61 -17.40 -6.59
N LYS A 164 -7.20 -16.47 -7.33
CA LYS A 164 -8.40 -16.69 -8.13
C LYS A 164 -8.19 -16.42 -9.63
N HIS A 165 -7.61 -15.27 -9.98
CA HIS A 165 -7.47 -14.85 -11.38
C HIS A 165 -6.34 -15.61 -12.11
N PHE A 166 -5.14 -15.61 -11.59
CA PHE A 166 -4.00 -16.29 -12.19
C PHE A 166 -4.23 -17.78 -12.47
N PRO A 167 -4.78 -18.57 -11.52
CA PRO A 167 -5.11 -19.97 -11.78
C PRO A 167 -6.10 -20.17 -12.94
N LYS A 168 -7.10 -19.29 -13.10
CA LYS A 168 -8.04 -19.34 -14.23
C LYS A 168 -7.36 -19.10 -15.57
N LYS A 169 -6.29 -18.30 -15.58
CA LYS A 169 -5.47 -17.99 -16.78
C LYS A 169 -4.32 -18.98 -16.98
N GLY A 170 -4.14 -19.95 -16.10
CA GLY A 170 -2.99 -20.86 -16.11
C GLY A 170 -1.66 -20.19 -15.77
N ILE A 171 -1.70 -19.04 -15.12
CA ILE A 171 -0.53 -18.26 -14.67
C ILE A 171 -0.15 -18.72 -13.26
N LYS A 172 1.14 -18.85 -13.01
CA LYS A 172 1.71 -19.09 -11.69
C LYS A 172 2.36 -17.80 -11.17
N LYS A 173 2.30 -17.58 -9.86
CA LYS A 173 2.90 -16.38 -9.25
C LYS A 173 4.41 -16.26 -9.51
N GLU A 174 5.09 -17.39 -9.68
CA GLU A 174 6.53 -17.45 -9.98
C GLU A 174 6.89 -16.93 -11.38
N GLN A 175 5.90 -16.73 -12.26
CA GLN A 175 6.10 -16.08 -13.56
C GLN A 175 6.17 -14.56 -13.42
N VAL A 176 5.70 -13.99 -12.30
CA VAL A 176 5.83 -12.56 -12.00
C VAL A 176 7.23 -12.30 -11.46
N GLU A 177 8.07 -11.70 -12.28
CA GLU A 177 9.47 -11.41 -11.93
C GLU A 177 9.59 -10.28 -10.91
N PHE A 178 8.82 -9.22 -11.10
CA PHE A 178 8.64 -8.16 -10.11
C PHE A 178 7.43 -7.28 -10.44
N VAL A 179 7.03 -6.49 -9.46
CA VAL A 179 5.95 -5.51 -9.56
C VAL A 179 6.50 -4.11 -9.24
N ILE A 180 6.14 -3.13 -10.05
CA ILE A 180 6.32 -1.71 -9.72
C ILE A 180 5.01 -1.21 -9.12
N SER A 181 5.02 -0.82 -7.85
CA SER A 181 3.91 -0.10 -7.23
C SER A 181 4.04 1.38 -7.53
N THR A 182 2.97 1.99 -8.01
CA THR A 182 2.98 3.38 -8.47
C THR A 182 2.45 4.39 -7.45
N GLU A 183 2.37 3.97 -6.20
CA GLU A 183 2.11 4.87 -5.07
C GLU A 183 3.02 6.09 -5.09
N PRO A 184 2.57 7.26 -4.60
CA PRO A 184 3.39 8.46 -4.60
C PRO A 184 4.69 8.23 -3.80
N THR A 185 5.83 8.56 -4.40
CA THR A 185 7.15 8.33 -3.83
C THR A 185 7.99 9.58 -3.65
N ASP A 186 7.42 10.76 -3.83
CA ASP A 186 8.20 12.00 -3.77
C ASP A 186 9.45 11.98 -4.68
N GLY A 187 9.34 11.38 -5.88
CA GLY A 187 10.42 11.25 -6.86
C GLY A 187 11.55 10.31 -6.44
N GLY A 188 11.34 9.46 -5.43
CA GLY A 188 12.30 8.46 -4.96
C GLY A 188 11.93 7.05 -5.34
N ILE A 189 12.87 6.11 -5.19
CA ILE A 189 12.67 4.68 -5.38
C ILE A 189 12.43 4.05 -4.01
N TYR A 190 11.23 3.52 -3.80
CA TYR A 190 10.83 3.01 -2.49
C TYR A 190 10.91 1.48 -2.45
N ARG A 191 11.59 0.96 -1.42
CA ARG A 191 11.93 -0.46 -1.32
C ARG A 191 11.24 -1.22 -0.20
N GLY A 192 10.21 -0.62 0.42
CA GLY A 192 9.44 -1.26 1.48
C GLY A 192 8.72 -0.29 2.39
N HIS A 193 7.92 -0.85 3.28
CA HIS A 193 7.27 -0.13 4.37
C HIS A 193 6.89 -1.06 5.52
N ARG A 194 6.45 -0.47 6.63
CA ARG A 194 5.94 -1.17 7.80
C ARG A 194 4.60 -1.84 7.48
N GLY A 195 4.38 -3.01 8.07
CA GLY A 195 3.08 -3.67 8.01
C GLY A 195 2.04 -3.05 8.93
N ARG A 196 0.80 -3.53 8.82
CA ARG A 196 -0.36 -3.09 9.59
C ARG A 196 -1.21 -4.29 10.00
N MET A 197 -1.81 -4.23 11.17
CA MET A 197 -2.87 -5.15 11.60
C MET A 197 -4.00 -4.37 12.27
N GLU A 198 -5.21 -4.83 12.06
CA GLU A 198 -6.38 -4.31 12.78
C GLU A 198 -6.84 -5.36 13.79
N ILE A 199 -6.61 -5.05 15.06
CA ILE A 199 -6.88 -5.98 16.17
C ILE A 199 -8.12 -5.48 16.92
N ARG A 200 -8.98 -6.43 17.29
CA ARG A 200 -10.15 -6.19 18.12
C ARG A 200 -9.93 -6.76 19.51
N VAL A 201 -10.18 -5.96 20.52
CA VAL A 201 -10.20 -6.39 21.91
C VAL A 201 -11.62 -6.21 22.46
N ASP A 202 -12.25 -7.33 22.82
CA ASP A 202 -13.58 -7.37 23.40
C ASP A 202 -13.50 -7.71 24.89
N VAL A 203 -14.18 -6.93 25.74
CA VAL A 203 -14.25 -7.13 27.19
C VAL A 203 -15.68 -7.36 27.61
N LYS A 204 -15.92 -8.41 28.41
CA LYS A 204 -17.19 -8.72 29.02
C LYS A 204 -17.31 -8.09 30.41
N GLY A 205 -18.53 -7.72 30.76
CA GLY A 205 -18.93 -7.31 32.06
C GLY A 205 -20.27 -7.94 32.47
N VAL A 206 -20.82 -7.45 33.55
CA VAL A 206 -22.14 -7.84 34.07
C VAL A 206 -22.92 -6.58 34.39
N SER A 207 -24.06 -6.38 33.71
CA SER A 207 -24.89 -5.21 33.89
C SER A 207 -25.66 -5.27 35.22
N CYS A 208 -25.83 -4.09 35.85
CA CYS A 208 -26.72 -3.87 36.98
C CYS A 208 -27.13 -2.41 37.04
N HIS A 209 -28.03 -2.07 37.96
CA HIS A 209 -28.44 -0.69 38.16
C HIS A 209 -27.26 0.17 38.65
N GLY A 210 -27.01 1.33 38.04
CA GLY A 210 -25.87 2.19 38.34
C GLY A 210 -25.80 2.72 39.76
N SER A 211 -26.91 2.66 40.53
CA SER A 211 -26.93 3.02 41.95
C SER A 211 -26.37 1.94 42.89
N ALA A 212 -26.14 0.73 42.36
CA ALA A 212 -25.58 -0.40 43.12
C ALA A 212 -24.50 -1.11 42.25
N PRO A 213 -23.40 -0.39 41.90
CA PRO A 213 -22.42 -0.88 40.93
C PRO A 213 -21.65 -2.12 41.40
N ASP A 214 -21.62 -2.38 42.70
CA ASP A 214 -21.03 -3.57 43.33
C ASP A 214 -21.75 -4.89 43.01
N ARG A 215 -22.96 -4.81 42.42
CA ARG A 215 -23.73 -5.98 41.95
C ARG A 215 -23.42 -6.37 40.54
N GLY A 216 -22.66 -5.55 39.81
CA GLY A 216 -22.26 -5.78 38.46
C GLY A 216 -20.74 -5.90 38.30
N ASP A 217 -20.32 -5.95 37.03
CA ASP A 217 -18.93 -5.94 36.69
C ASP A 217 -18.73 -5.05 35.42
N ASN A 218 -18.05 -3.92 35.61
CA ASN A 218 -18.02 -2.86 34.59
C ASN A 218 -16.97 -3.12 33.52
N ALA A 219 -17.41 -3.50 32.33
CA ALA A 219 -16.54 -3.72 31.18
C ALA A 219 -15.74 -2.46 30.75
N ILE A 220 -16.30 -1.26 30.98
CA ILE A 220 -15.59 -0.01 30.64
C ILE A 220 -14.39 0.19 31.58
N TYR A 221 -14.51 -0.15 32.86
CA TYR A 221 -13.39 -0.02 33.80
C TYR A 221 -12.26 -1.02 33.47
N LYS A 222 -12.62 -2.26 33.16
CA LYS A 222 -11.64 -3.26 32.69
C LYS A 222 -10.93 -2.79 31.41
N MET A 223 -11.70 -2.25 30.45
CA MET A 223 -11.12 -1.72 29.21
C MET A 223 -10.22 -0.52 29.50
N ALA A 224 -10.58 0.37 30.41
CA ALA A 224 -9.74 1.51 30.77
C ALA A 224 -8.36 1.07 31.28
N ASP A 225 -8.30 -0.01 32.09
CA ASP A 225 -7.02 -0.60 32.54
C ASP A 225 -6.21 -1.15 31.32
N ILE A 226 -6.85 -1.86 30.41
CA ILE A 226 -6.21 -2.42 29.19
C ILE A 226 -5.69 -1.29 28.29
N LEU A 227 -6.42 -0.20 28.14
CA LEU A 227 -6.00 0.96 27.36
C LEU A 227 -4.73 1.62 27.89
N GLN A 228 -4.49 1.60 29.20
CA GLN A 228 -3.22 2.08 29.75
C GLN A 228 -2.06 1.15 29.37
N ASP A 229 -2.28 -0.17 29.35
CA ASP A 229 -1.26 -1.12 28.91
C ASP A 229 -0.92 -0.91 27.41
N VAL A 230 -1.94 -0.75 26.55
CA VAL A 230 -1.75 -0.45 25.11
C VAL A 230 -0.97 0.86 24.92
N ARG A 231 -1.30 1.89 25.69
CA ARG A 231 -0.57 3.16 25.65
C ARG A 231 0.90 2.98 26.01
N ALA A 232 1.18 2.18 27.05
CA ALA A 232 2.53 1.92 27.54
C ALA A 232 3.42 1.22 26.51
N LEU A 233 2.86 0.45 25.55
CA LEU A 233 3.63 -0.16 24.45
C LEU A 233 4.36 0.87 23.58
N ASN A 234 3.78 2.06 23.40
CA ASN A 234 4.40 3.13 22.59
C ASN A 234 5.41 3.97 23.41
N GLU A 235 5.37 3.89 24.71
CA GLU A 235 6.22 4.65 25.62
C GLU A 235 7.54 3.88 25.79
N ASN A 236 8.67 4.55 25.52
CA ASN A 236 9.98 4.03 25.89
C ASN A 236 10.26 4.45 27.33
N ASP A 237 9.71 3.69 28.28
CA ASP A 237 10.05 3.88 29.69
C ASP A 237 11.45 3.30 29.95
N ALA A 238 12.47 4.01 29.45
CA ALA A 238 13.85 3.83 29.88
C ALA A 238 14.02 4.39 31.31
N ALA A 239 13.17 3.94 32.23
CA ALA A 239 13.33 4.22 33.65
C ALA A 239 14.60 3.54 34.20
N ASP A 240 15.18 2.64 33.43
CA ASP A 240 16.46 1.99 33.70
C ASP A 240 17.26 2.01 32.40
N GLU A 241 18.41 2.68 32.38
CA GLU A 241 19.30 2.78 31.22
C GLU A 241 19.78 1.40 30.69
N THR A 242 19.47 0.33 31.43
CA THR A 242 19.91 -1.04 31.14
C THR A 242 18.87 -1.88 30.36
N GLU A 243 17.60 -1.44 30.25
CA GLU A 243 16.55 -2.23 29.60
C GLU A 243 15.69 -1.42 28.64
N ILE A 244 15.76 -1.74 27.36
CA ILE A 244 14.90 -1.16 26.31
C ILE A 244 13.55 -1.88 26.36
N LYS A 245 12.45 -1.11 26.53
CA LYS A 245 11.07 -1.61 26.62
C LYS A 245 10.21 -1.17 25.44
N GLY A 246 9.02 -1.76 25.36
CA GLY A 246 8.02 -1.43 24.38
C GLY A 246 8.45 -1.74 22.95
N LEU A 247 7.80 -1.07 22.00
CA LEU A 247 7.98 -1.33 20.56
C LEU A 247 9.36 -0.91 20.02
N VAL A 248 10.09 -0.09 20.76
CA VAL A 248 11.46 0.34 20.40
C VAL A 248 12.46 -0.81 20.48
N LYS A 249 12.18 -1.86 21.26
CA LYS A 249 13.05 -3.05 21.39
C LYS A 249 13.38 -3.69 20.05
N MET A 250 12.47 -3.60 19.07
CA MET A 250 12.70 -4.17 17.72
C MET A 250 13.82 -3.48 16.93
N LEU A 251 14.26 -2.29 17.37
CA LEU A 251 15.39 -1.58 16.78
C LEU A 251 16.75 -2.01 17.38
N ASP A 252 16.74 -2.87 18.38
CA ASP A 252 17.94 -3.32 19.07
C ASP A 252 18.32 -4.76 18.67
N PRO A 253 19.60 -5.02 18.31
CA PRO A 253 20.04 -6.36 17.91
C PRO A 253 19.88 -7.43 18.99
N LYS A 254 19.77 -7.06 20.28
CA LYS A 254 19.52 -7.99 21.37
C LYS A 254 18.14 -8.66 21.25
N TYR A 255 17.13 -7.91 20.76
CA TYR A 255 15.74 -8.38 20.68
C TYR A 255 15.32 -8.76 19.26
N ASN A 256 16.03 -8.28 18.24
CA ASN A 256 15.74 -8.51 16.83
C ASN A 256 17.04 -8.71 16.04
N PRO A 257 17.82 -9.78 16.35
CA PRO A 257 19.18 -9.94 15.82
C PRO A 257 19.25 -10.02 14.28
N ASP A 258 18.23 -10.58 13.66
CA ASP A 258 18.21 -10.84 12.21
C ASP A 258 17.68 -9.67 11.38
N HIS A 259 16.86 -8.77 11.97
CA HIS A 259 16.12 -7.73 11.25
C HIS A 259 16.20 -6.33 11.86
N TYR A 260 17.05 -6.09 12.86
CA TYR A 260 17.13 -4.80 13.53
C TYR A 260 17.55 -3.65 12.60
N GLU A 261 18.39 -3.92 11.59
CA GLU A 261 18.81 -2.91 10.61
C GLU A 261 17.64 -2.51 9.70
N ASP A 262 16.86 -3.47 9.25
CA ASP A 262 15.66 -3.23 8.47
C ASP A 262 14.59 -2.51 9.32
N ALA A 263 14.44 -2.89 10.59
CA ALA A 263 13.55 -2.22 11.52
C ALA A 263 13.99 -0.76 11.78
N ARG A 264 15.30 -0.49 11.87
CA ARG A 264 15.83 0.89 11.96
C ARG A 264 15.55 1.70 10.70
N PHE A 265 15.67 1.07 9.53
CA PHE A 265 15.33 1.72 8.27
C PHE A 265 13.83 2.02 8.17
N LEU A 266 12.95 1.06 8.46
CA LEU A 266 11.50 1.23 8.38
C LEU A 266 10.92 2.10 9.51
N GLY A 267 11.56 2.10 10.67
CA GLY A 267 11.07 2.72 11.89
C GLY A 267 10.40 1.71 12.83
N ARG A 268 10.20 2.11 14.09
CA ARG A 268 9.53 1.28 15.10
C ARG A 268 8.08 1.01 14.76
N GLY A 269 7.54 -0.10 15.26
CA GLY A 269 6.11 -0.34 15.29
C GLY A 269 5.35 0.68 16.14
N THR A 270 4.03 0.72 15.98
CA THR A 270 3.12 1.52 16.82
C THR A 270 1.88 0.71 17.17
N CYS A 271 1.24 1.04 18.29
CA CYS A 271 0.02 0.40 18.75
C CYS A 271 -0.96 1.49 19.19
N THR A 272 -2.02 1.75 18.43
CA THR A 272 -2.93 2.87 18.67
C THR A 272 -4.36 2.36 18.79
N THR A 273 -5.03 2.69 19.89
CA THR A 273 -6.48 2.51 19.97
C THR A 273 -7.16 3.58 19.13
N SER A 274 -7.85 3.15 18.08
CA SER A 274 -8.48 4.04 17.09
C SER A 274 -9.97 4.23 17.30
N GLN A 275 -10.66 3.24 17.86
CA GLN A 275 -12.11 3.28 18.09
C GLN A 275 -12.46 2.59 19.40
N ILE A 276 -13.56 3.01 20.02
CA ILE A 276 -14.13 2.37 21.21
C ILE A 276 -15.64 2.18 21.02
N TYR A 277 -16.12 0.99 21.35
CA TYR A 277 -17.52 0.60 21.33
C TYR A 277 -17.93 0.08 22.70
N PHE A 278 -19.13 0.38 23.14
CA PHE A 278 -19.68 -0.13 24.37
C PHE A 278 -21.15 -0.43 24.23
N THR A 279 -21.64 -1.37 25.03
CA THR A 279 -23.05 -1.57 25.25
C THR A 279 -23.37 -1.27 26.70
N SER A 280 -24.55 -0.71 26.90
CA SER A 280 -25.15 -0.51 28.21
C SER A 280 -26.68 -0.45 28.00
N PRO A 281 -27.47 -1.16 28.80
CA PRO A 281 -28.94 -1.10 28.66
C PRO A 281 -29.48 0.30 28.87
N SER A 282 -28.80 1.15 29.61
CA SER A 282 -29.13 2.56 29.75
C SER A 282 -27.93 3.36 30.29
N ARG A 283 -28.03 4.71 30.27
CA ARG A 283 -27.03 5.60 30.91
C ARG A 283 -26.95 5.46 32.41
N CYS A 284 -27.90 4.76 33.04
CA CYS A 284 -27.97 4.49 34.49
C CYS A 284 -27.62 3.04 34.82
N ALA A 285 -27.02 2.29 33.93
CA ALA A 285 -26.63 0.89 34.11
C ALA A 285 -25.11 0.73 33.99
N VAL A 286 -24.58 -0.28 34.69
CA VAL A 286 -23.21 -0.74 34.51
C VAL A 286 -23.06 -1.37 33.14
N ALA A 287 -22.00 -1.07 32.39
CA ALA A 287 -21.75 -1.59 31.06
C ALA A 287 -21.35 -3.07 31.11
N ASP A 288 -22.02 -3.87 30.30
CA ASP A 288 -21.81 -5.33 30.18
C ASP A 288 -20.88 -5.71 29.03
N SER A 289 -20.50 -4.77 28.19
CA SER A 289 -19.45 -4.94 27.19
C SER A 289 -18.71 -3.64 26.91
N CYS A 290 -17.45 -3.76 26.49
CA CYS A 290 -16.67 -2.70 25.91
C CYS A 290 -15.68 -3.30 24.91
N SER A 291 -15.59 -2.75 23.71
CA SER A 291 -14.68 -3.23 22.67
C SER A 291 -13.87 -2.08 22.11
N VAL A 292 -12.66 -2.36 21.66
CA VAL A 292 -11.81 -1.37 21.00
C VAL A 292 -11.19 -1.94 19.72
N SER A 293 -10.94 -1.04 18.76
CA SER A 293 -10.09 -1.30 17.61
C SER A 293 -8.68 -0.79 17.90
N VAL A 294 -7.69 -1.61 17.57
CA VAL A 294 -6.27 -1.29 17.72
C VAL A 294 -5.60 -1.34 16.34
N ASP A 295 -5.08 -0.21 15.88
CA ASP A 295 -4.18 -0.12 14.72
C ASP A 295 -2.77 -0.49 15.20
N ARG A 296 -2.25 -1.62 14.75
CA ARG A 296 -0.92 -2.11 15.07
C ARG A 296 -0.03 -2.02 13.83
N ARG A 297 0.90 -1.03 13.81
CA ARG A 297 1.93 -0.94 12.78
C ARG A 297 3.11 -1.83 13.14
N MET A 298 3.48 -2.73 12.23
CA MET A 298 4.54 -3.71 12.43
C MET A 298 5.82 -3.27 11.75
N THR A 299 6.96 -3.55 12.37
CA THR A 299 8.27 -3.35 11.74
C THR A 299 8.91 -4.69 11.33
N ALA A 300 10.09 -4.65 10.73
CA ALA A 300 10.82 -5.85 10.33
C ALA A 300 11.11 -6.76 11.54
N GLY A 301 10.87 -8.06 11.38
CA GLY A 301 10.99 -9.06 12.43
C GLY A 301 9.73 -9.31 13.26
N GLU A 302 8.68 -8.50 13.08
CA GLU A 302 7.36 -8.73 13.70
C GLU A 302 6.45 -9.52 12.78
N THR A 303 5.65 -10.41 13.36
CA THR A 303 4.73 -11.30 12.65
C THR A 303 3.32 -11.18 13.22
N TRP A 304 2.34 -11.73 12.52
CA TRP A 304 0.97 -11.90 13.00
C TRP A 304 0.92 -12.42 14.44
N ASP A 305 1.55 -13.59 14.66
CA ASP A 305 1.49 -14.24 15.96
C ASP A 305 2.17 -13.41 17.05
N SER A 306 3.33 -12.80 16.75
CA SER A 306 4.04 -11.98 17.73
C SER A 306 3.23 -10.75 18.15
N CYS A 307 2.54 -10.10 17.22
CA CYS A 307 1.74 -8.90 17.51
C CYS A 307 0.45 -9.22 18.25
N LEU A 308 -0.26 -10.31 17.89
CA LEU A 308 -1.44 -10.75 18.65
C LEU A 308 -1.06 -11.22 20.06
N GLN A 309 0.07 -11.95 20.17
CA GLN A 309 0.54 -12.42 21.46
C GLN A 309 0.96 -11.26 22.37
N GLU A 310 1.57 -10.21 21.80
CA GLU A 310 1.89 -9.00 22.56
C GLU A 310 0.68 -8.39 23.24
N ILE A 311 -0.46 -8.30 22.54
CA ILE A 311 -1.72 -7.78 23.12
C ILE A 311 -2.29 -8.78 24.17
N ARG A 312 -2.24 -10.09 23.90
CA ARG A 312 -2.68 -11.12 24.85
C ARG A 312 -1.84 -11.14 26.11
N ASP A 313 -0.57 -10.76 26.01
CA ASP A 313 0.39 -10.73 27.14
C ASP A 313 0.30 -9.46 27.97
N LEU A 314 -0.51 -8.48 27.62
CA LEU A 314 -0.71 -7.27 28.41
C LEU A 314 -1.18 -7.62 29.83
N PRO A 315 -0.65 -6.96 30.87
CA PRO A 315 -0.93 -7.28 32.26
C PRO A 315 -2.43 -7.35 32.58
N ASN A 316 -3.20 -6.36 32.12
CA ASN A 316 -4.63 -6.32 32.38
C ASN A 316 -5.45 -7.27 31.51
N VAL A 317 -4.99 -7.62 30.31
CA VAL A 317 -5.59 -8.71 29.51
C VAL A 317 -5.46 -10.03 30.26
N LYS A 318 -4.27 -10.36 30.77
CA LYS A 318 -4.05 -11.55 31.61
C LYS A 318 -4.82 -11.53 32.92
N LYS A 319 -4.91 -10.37 33.56
CA LYS A 319 -5.65 -10.17 34.84
C LYS A 319 -7.14 -10.51 34.67
N TYR A 320 -7.75 -10.11 33.56
CA TYR A 320 -9.17 -10.32 33.30
C TYR A 320 -9.47 -11.64 32.58
N GLY A 321 -8.46 -12.32 32.02
CA GLY A 321 -8.52 -13.69 31.51
C GLY A 321 -9.68 -13.91 30.53
N ASP A 322 -10.58 -14.84 30.85
CA ASP A 322 -11.69 -15.25 29.98
C ASP A 322 -12.73 -14.16 29.69
N ASP A 323 -12.67 -13.05 30.40
CA ASP A 323 -13.52 -11.88 30.10
C ASP A 323 -12.98 -11.06 28.94
N VAL A 324 -11.77 -11.34 28.45
CA VAL A 324 -11.13 -10.60 27.37
C VAL A 324 -10.88 -11.51 26.17
N LYS A 325 -11.39 -11.12 25.00
CA LYS A 325 -11.09 -11.76 23.72
C LYS A 325 -10.26 -10.83 22.85
N VAL A 326 -9.13 -11.30 22.37
CA VAL A 326 -8.27 -10.61 21.38
C VAL A 326 -8.37 -11.35 20.05
N SER A 327 -8.83 -10.66 19.02
CA SER A 327 -9.03 -11.21 17.67
C SER A 327 -8.60 -10.19 16.62
N MET A 328 -8.45 -10.61 15.37
CA MET A 328 -8.22 -9.74 14.24
C MET A 328 -9.54 -9.43 13.54
N TYR A 329 -9.62 -8.26 12.91
CA TYR A 329 -10.74 -7.94 12.05
C TYR A 329 -10.67 -8.75 10.75
N MET A 330 -11.86 -9.05 10.23
CA MET A 330 -12.07 -9.61 8.91
C MET A 330 -12.67 -8.52 8.01
N TYR A 331 -12.22 -8.46 6.77
CA TYR A 331 -12.81 -7.62 5.74
C TYR A 331 -13.68 -8.49 4.82
N ASP A 332 -14.93 -8.09 4.60
CA ASP A 332 -15.94 -8.85 3.88
C ASP A 332 -16.88 -7.99 3.03
N ARG A 333 -16.47 -6.71 2.77
CA ARG A 333 -17.29 -5.84 1.92
C ARG A 333 -17.30 -6.34 0.48
N PRO A 334 -18.48 -6.35 -0.19
CA PRO A 334 -18.54 -6.68 -1.60
C PRO A 334 -17.85 -5.61 -2.44
N SER A 335 -17.12 -6.05 -3.47
CA SER A 335 -16.56 -5.16 -4.48
C SER A 335 -17.66 -4.54 -5.35
N TRP A 336 -17.31 -3.61 -6.23
CA TRP A 336 -18.26 -3.02 -7.17
C TRP A 336 -18.92 -4.05 -8.11
N THR A 337 -18.30 -5.23 -8.30
CA THR A 337 -18.90 -6.34 -9.06
C THR A 337 -19.89 -7.17 -8.23
N GLY A 338 -19.94 -6.95 -6.92
CA GLY A 338 -20.69 -7.75 -5.97
C GLY A 338 -19.95 -9.00 -5.46
N GLU A 339 -18.72 -9.25 -5.90
CA GLU A 339 -17.87 -10.33 -5.39
C GLU A 339 -17.42 -10.00 -3.96
N VAL A 340 -17.49 -11.00 -3.06
CA VAL A 340 -16.99 -10.90 -1.69
C VAL A 340 -15.76 -11.80 -1.58
N TYR A 341 -14.62 -11.20 -1.26
CA TYR A 341 -13.39 -11.92 -0.97
C TYR A 341 -13.01 -11.68 0.49
N GLU A 342 -13.51 -12.55 1.38
CA GLU A 342 -13.23 -12.44 2.80
C GLU A 342 -11.74 -12.62 3.09
N THR A 343 -11.14 -11.68 3.80
CA THR A 343 -9.72 -11.73 4.18
C THR A 343 -9.47 -11.07 5.53
N GLU A 344 -8.40 -11.49 6.20
CA GLU A 344 -7.99 -10.89 7.45
C GLU A 344 -7.37 -9.52 7.23
N CYS A 345 -7.66 -8.59 8.15
CA CYS A 345 -7.00 -7.27 8.20
C CYS A 345 -5.57 -7.40 8.74
N TYR A 346 -4.77 -8.19 8.02
CA TYR A 346 -3.35 -8.42 8.25
C TYR A 346 -2.54 -8.08 7.00
N PHE A 347 -1.68 -7.12 7.14
CA PHE A 347 -0.92 -6.49 6.08
C PHE A 347 0.57 -6.56 6.45
N PRO A 348 1.29 -7.63 6.05
CA PRO A 348 2.65 -7.88 6.53
C PRO A 348 3.64 -6.82 6.07
N THR A 349 4.64 -6.56 6.90
CA THR A 349 5.82 -5.76 6.56
C THR A 349 6.53 -6.37 5.35
N TRP A 350 7.05 -5.53 4.49
CA TRP A 350 7.93 -5.97 3.41
C TRP A 350 9.08 -4.97 3.18
N ILE A 351 10.21 -5.48 2.76
CA ILE A 351 11.41 -4.69 2.49
C ILE A 351 12.34 -5.44 1.54
N ASN A 352 13.01 -4.71 0.67
CA ASN A 352 14.06 -5.23 -0.20
C ASN A 352 15.44 -4.75 0.23
N LYS A 353 16.46 -5.56 -0.09
CA LYS A 353 17.84 -5.10 -0.07
C LYS A 353 18.07 -4.12 -1.24
N LYS A 354 18.99 -3.16 -1.07
CA LYS A 354 19.35 -2.24 -2.15
C LYS A 354 19.91 -2.95 -3.37
N GLU A 355 20.55 -4.11 -3.16
CA GLU A 355 21.19 -4.93 -4.18
C GLU A 355 20.19 -5.81 -4.96
N SER A 356 18.92 -5.84 -4.55
CA SER A 356 17.88 -6.60 -5.25
C SER A 356 17.77 -6.18 -6.70
N ALA A 357 17.66 -7.15 -7.62
CA ALA A 357 17.69 -6.90 -9.06
C ALA A 357 16.66 -5.87 -9.54
N HIS A 358 15.44 -5.93 -9.00
CA HIS A 358 14.36 -5.00 -9.33
C HIS A 358 14.59 -3.60 -8.77
N VAL A 359 15.18 -3.45 -7.56
CA VAL A 359 15.57 -2.14 -7.01
C VAL A 359 16.69 -1.54 -7.87
N LYS A 360 17.69 -2.33 -8.21
CA LYS A 360 18.79 -1.90 -9.08
C LYS A 360 18.33 -1.52 -10.47
N ALA A 361 17.35 -2.22 -11.05
CA ALA A 361 16.80 -1.87 -12.35
C ALA A 361 16.21 -0.45 -12.36
N LEU A 362 15.49 -0.06 -11.29
CA LEU A 362 14.96 1.29 -11.16
C LEU A 362 16.06 2.33 -10.87
N GLU A 363 17.02 2.01 -9.99
CA GLU A 363 18.15 2.90 -9.69
C GLU A 363 19.00 3.19 -10.94
N ASP A 364 19.38 2.16 -11.68
CA ASP A 364 20.21 2.27 -12.88
C ASP A 364 19.44 3.00 -14.01
N ALA A 365 18.14 2.74 -14.16
CA ALA A 365 17.26 3.46 -15.09
C ALA A 365 17.13 4.94 -14.71
N HIS A 366 16.92 5.24 -13.42
CA HIS A 366 16.84 6.61 -12.94
C HIS A 366 18.15 7.36 -13.15
N LEU A 367 19.28 6.75 -12.83
CA LEU A 367 20.61 7.31 -13.06
C LEU A 367 20.82 7.66 -14.54
N ALA A 368 20.45 6.76 -15.44
CA ALA A 368 20.61 6.96 -16.87
C ALA A 368 19.69 8.04 -17.46
N LEU A 369 18.46 8.15 -16.95
CA LEU A 369 17.47 9.13 -17.44
C LEU A 369 17.60 10.50 -16.78
N PHE A 370 17.82 10.55 -15.47
CA PHE A 370 17.62 11.76 -14.65
C PHE A 370 18.77 12.09 -13.70
N GLY A 371 19.75 11.19 -13.53
CA GLY A 371 20.84 11.34 -12.56
C GLY A 371 20.56 10.65 -11.22
N ASP A 372 21.40 10.96 -10.23
CA ASP A 372 21.48 10.27 -8.94
C ASP A 372 20.64 10.90 -7.82
N THR A 373 19.94 12.00 -8.12
CA THR A 373 19.08 12.73 -7.19
C THR A 373 17.62 12.60 -7.61
N ARG A 374 16.70 12.71 -6.65
CA ARG A 374 15.26 12.70 -6.94
C ARG A 374 14.89 13.75 -7.95
N THR A 375 14.05 13.41 -8.92
CA THR A 375 13.45 14.41 -9.81
C THR A 375 12.54 15.34 -9.02
N CYS A 376 12.61 16.64 -9.31
CA CYS A 376 11.86 17.64 -8.55
C CYS A 376 11.19 18.64 -9.51
N PRO A 377 9.85 18.66 -9.56
CA PRO A 377 9.11 19.74 -10.23
C PRO A 377 9.47 21.11 -9.63
N ASN A 378 9.33 22.18 -10.40
CA ASN A 378 9.58 23.54 -9.93
C ASN A 378 8.44 24.04 -9.02
N SER A 379 8.30 23.43 -7.85
CA SER A 379 7.25 23.67 -6.87
C SER A 379 7.83 23.66 -5.47
N GLU A 380 7.43 24.60 -4.62
CA GLU A 380 7.91 24.67 -3.23
C GLU A 380 7.49 23.41 -2.44
N ILE A 381 6.29 22.85 -2.72
CA ILE A 381 5.84 21.59 -2.10
C ILE A 381 6.76 20.43 -2.51
N ALA A 382 7.07 20.32 -3.79
CA ALA A 382 7.95 19.26 -4.29
C ALA A 382 9.37 19.42 -3.74
N LYS A 383 9.93 20.62 -3.75
CA LYS A 383 11.26 20.92 -3.19
C LYS A 383 11.35 20.54 -1.72
N ALA A 384 10.38 20.96 -0.90
CA ALA A 384 10.35 20.67 0.53
C ALA A 384 10.31 19.17 0.84
N LYS A 385 9.80 18.34 -0.07
CA LYS A 385 9.65 16.89 0.10
C LYS A 385 10.76 16.07 -0.55
N ARG A 386 11.47 16.60 -1.53
CA ARG A 386 12.39 15.84 -2.39
C ARG A 386 13.85 16.25 -2.27
N GLU A 387 14.14 17.55 -2.11
CA GLU A 387 15.51 18.05 -2.05
C GLU A 387 16.26 17.50 -0.82
N GLY A 388 17.49 17.03 -1.04
CA GLY A 388 18.33 16.49 0.02
C GLY A 388 17.96 15.13 0.58
N ARG A 389 16.84 14.52 0.13
CA ARG A 389 16.49 13.15 0.51
C ARG A 389 17.23 12.13 -0.36
N PRO A 390 17.53 10.94 0.19
CA PRO A 390 18.17 9.88 -0.60
C PRO A 390 17.23 9.45 -1.75
N LEU A 391 17.81 9.03 -2.88
CA LEU A 391 17.04 8.51 -4.02
C LEU A 391 16.25 7.25 -3.64
N THR A 392 16.89 6.34 -2.88
CA THR A 392 16.23 5.10 -2.41
C THR A 392 15.74 5.28 -0.98
N ASP A 393 14.43 5.06 -0.75
CA ASP A 393 13.76 5.34 0.52
C ASP A 393 12.62 4.31 0.79
N LYS A 394 11.64 4.68 1.58
CA LYS A 394 10.50 3.87 2.03
C LYS A 394 9.24 4.73 2.11
N TRP A 395 8.07 4.09 2.07
CA TRP A 395 6.81 4.74 2.44
C TRP A 395 6.63 4.85 3.95
N THR A 396 5.83 5.83 4.34
CA THR A 396 5.37 6.00 5.72
C THR A 396 4.02 5.30 5.96
N PHE A 397 3.28 5.01 4.91
CA PHE A 397 2.00 4.32 4.89
C PHE A 397 2.09 2.91 4.27
N SER A 398 1.00 2.20 4.18
CA SER A 398 0.88 0.85 3.64
C SER A 398 0.43 0.88 2.19
N THR A 399 0.74 -0.14 1.41
CA THR A 399 0.45 -0.27 -0.02
C THR A 399 0.10 -1.72 -0.37
N ASN A 400 -0.35 -1.99 -1.60
CA ASN A 400 -0.53 -3.36 -2.11
C ASN A 400 0.71 -4.27 -1.97
N GLY A 401 1.89 -3.70 -1.78
CA GLY A 401 3.12 -4.43 -1.53
C GLY A 401 3.05 -5.41 -0.35
N VAL A 402 2.13 -5.19 0.60
CA VAL A 402 1.85 -6.11 1.72
C VAL A 402 1.40 -7.49 1.25
N ALA A 403 0.62 -7.56 0.17
CA ALA A 403 0.24 -8.84 -0.42
C ALA A 403 1.27 -9.28 -1.46
N ILE A 404 1.64 -8.42 -2.39
CA ILE A 404 2.56 -8.72 -3.48
C ILE A 404 3.82 -9.39 -2.93
N GLN A 405 4.59 -8.69 -2.11
CA GLN A 405 5.81 -9.23 -1.52
C GLN A 405 5.57 -9.83 -0.14
N GLY A 406 4.84 -9.13 0.72
CA GLY A 406 4.68 -9.55 2.11
C GLY A 406 3.98 -10.90 2.27
N ARG A 407 2.94 -11.21 1.47
CA ARG A 407 2.25 -12.51 1.51
C ARG A 407 2.80 -13.51 0.50
N TYR A 408 3.06 -13.09 -0.74
CA TYR A 408 3.33 -14.03 -1.83
C TYR A 408 4.80 -14.11 -2.23
N GLY A 409 5.67 -13.26 -1.68
CA GLY A 409 7.09 -13.24 -2.01
C GLY A 409 7.38 -12.83 -3.46
N ILE A 410 6.43 -12.16 -4.12
CA ILE A 410 6.65 -11.57 -5.44
C ILE A 410 7.45 -10.28 -5.23
N PRO A 411 8.64 -10.10 -5.83
CA PRO A 411 9.42 -8.88 -5.64
C PRO A 411 8.63 -7.61 -5.97
N CYS A 412 8.64 -6.62 -5.08
CA CYS A 412 7.92 -5.36 -5.25
C CYS A 412 8.86 -4.17 -5.02
N VAL A 413 8.72 -3.11 -5.80
CA VAL A 413 9.48 -1.87 -5.64
C VAL A 413 8.60 -0.70 -6.05
N GLY A 414 8.76 0.45 -5.44
CA GLY A 414 7.94 1.60 -5.71
C GLY A 414 8.60 2.72 -6.47
N PHE A 415 7.85 3.29 -7.39
CA PHE A 415 8.11 4.58 -8.00
C PHE A 415 6.81 5.11 -8.60
N GLY A 416 6.28 6.20 -8.08
CA GLY A 416 5.04 6.78 -8.56
C GLY A 416 5.02 8.30 -8.51
N PRO A 417 4.12 8.94 -9.29
CA PRO A 417 4.01 10.39 -9.36
C PRO A 417 3.39 10.97 -8.09
N GLY A 418 3.60 12.26 -7.88
CA GLY A 418 3.01 12.97 -6.76
C GLY A 418 3.85 12.92 -5.48
N ALA A 419 3.20 13.18 -4.36
CA ALA A 419 3.84 13.26 -3.05
C ALA A 419 2.99 12.58 -1.97
N GLU A 420 3.63 11.84 -1.05
CA GLU A 420 2.95 11.19 0.09
C GLU A 420 2.07 12.16 0.89
N SER A 421 2.49 13.41 1.02
CA SER A 421 1.73 14.42 1.75
C SER A 421 0.45 14.90 1.06
N GLN A 422 0.20 14.48 -0.16
CA GLN A 422 -1.02 14.75 -0.91
C GLN A 422 -2.06 13.64 -0.71
N ALA A 423 -1.62 12.44 -0.35
CA ALA A 423 -2.51 11.32 -0.04
C ALA A 423 -3.50 11.71 1.06
N HIS A 424 -4.80 11.43 0.85
CA HIS A 424 -5.93 11.72 1.75
C HIS A 424 -6.11 13.21 2.11
N ALA A 425 -5.28 14.12 1.59
CA ALA A 425 -5.37 15.54 1.87
C ALA A 425 -6.43 16.23 0.99
N PRO A 426 -7.05 17.33 1.46
CA PRO A 426 -7.77 18.22 0.57
C PRO A 426 -6.81 18.98 -0.34
N ASN A 427 -7.27 19.44 -1.48
CA ASN A 427 -6.47 20.14 -2.50
C ASN A 427 -5.33 19.25 -3.05
N GLU A 428 -5.60 17.97 -3.19
CA GLU A 428 -4.68 16.99 -3.74
C GLU A 428 -4.27 17.38 -5.16
N ILE A 429 -2.97 17.29 -5.45
CA ILE A 429 -2.40 17.60 -6.76
C ILE A 429 -1.39 16.54 -7.18
N THR A 430 -1.23 16.40 -8.50
CA THR A 430 -0.08 15.71 -9.08
C THR A 430 0.57 16.59 -10.15
N TRP A 431 1.89 16.47 -10.32
CA TRP A 431 2.63 17.23 -11.34
C TRP A 431 2.63 16.49 -12.66
N LYS A 432 2.29 17.21 -13.75
CA LYS A 432 2.34 16.66 -15.11
C LYS A 432 3.74 16.16 -15.50
N SER A 433 4.79 16.80 -14.97
CA SER A 433 6.18 16.34 -15.15
C SER A 433 6.45 15.00 -14.48
N ASP A 434 5.80 14.71 -13.34
CA ASP A 434 5.95 13.42 -12.68
C ASP A 434 5.35 12.28 -13.51
N LEU A 435 4.20 12.52 -14.17
CA LEU A 435 3.60 11.53 -15.08
C LEU A 435 4.60 11.11 -16.17
N VAL A 436 5.24 12.10 -16.78
CA VAL A 436 6.25 11.88 -17.83
C VAL A 436 7.48 11.13 -17.28
N THR A 437 7.98 11.57 -16.12
CA THR A 437 9.12 10.96 -15.45
C THR A 437 8.87 9.49 -15.14
N CYS A 438 7.70 9.18 -14.57
CA CYS A 438 7.31 7.83 -14.22
C CYS A 438 7.17 6.93 -15.46
N ALA A 439 6.45 7.40 -16.49
CA ALA A 439 6.30 6.64 -17.73
C ALA A 439 7.66 6.32 -18.36
N ALA A 440 8.58 7.28 -18.43
CA ALA A 440 9.94 7.07 -18.96
C ALA A 440 10.73 6.06 -18.11
N LEU A 441 10.64 6.18 -16.78
CA LEU A 441 11.35 5.27 -15.87
C LEU A 441 10.86 3.83 -16.00
N TYR A 442 9.55 3.60 -16.11
CA TYR A 442 9.01 2.25 -16.26
C TYR A 442 9.52 1.57 -17.53
N VAL A 443 9.59 2.30 -18.65
CA VAL A 443 10.16 1.79 -19.89
C VAL A 443 11.61 1.36 -19.72
N ALA A 444 12.44 2.21 -19.15
CA ALA A 444 13.86 1.93 -18.96
C ALA A 444 14.07 0.80 -17.93
N ALA A 445 13.39 0.84 -16.79
CA ALA A 445 13.56 -0.11 -15.70
C ALA A 445 13.19 -1.55 -16.13
N CYS A 446 12.08 -1.74 -16.85
CA CYS A 446 11.69 -3.05 -17.39
C CYS A 446 12.78 -3.63 -18.31
N ASN A 447 13.50 -2.79 -19.05
CA ASN A 447 14.57 -3.20 -19.97
C ASN A 447 15.93 -3.35 -19.30
N MET A 448 16.12 -2.79 -18.11
CA MET A 448 17.37 -2.88 -17.32
C MET A 448 17.32 -3.97 -16.25
N TYR A 449 16.19 -4.66 -16.10
CA TYR A 449 16.07 -5.76 -15.15
C TYR A 449 16.97 -6.94 -15.52
N ASP A 450 17.85 -7.33 -14.60
CA ASP A 450 18.80 -8.42 -14.75
C ASP A 450 18.40 -9.59 -13.82
N GLU A 451 17.64 -10.52 -14.37
CA GLU A 451 17.17 -11.72 -13.66
C GLU A 451 18.32 -12.53 -13.05
N SER A 452 19.51 -12.53 -13.68
CA SER A 452 20.67 -13.29 -13.16
C SER A 452 21.17 -12.76 -11.81
N LYS A 453 20.74 -11.55 -11.42
CA LYS A 453 21.04 -10.90 -10.14
C LYS A 453 19.88 -10.99 -9.14
N LYS A 454 18.86 -11.78 -9.43
CA LYS A 454 17.73 -12.00 -8.52
C LYS A 454 18.24 -12.60 -7.21
N ILE A 455 17.82 -12.00 -6.10
CA ILE A 455 18.04 -12.50 -4.75
C ILE A 455 16.68 -12.72 -4.10
N ASP A 456 16.59 -13.66 -3.17
CA ASP A 456 15.37 -13.93 -2.44
C ASP A 456 14.91 -12.68 -1.68
N VAL A 457 13.62 -12.40 -1.73
CA VAL A 457 13.00 -11.33 -0.94
C VAL A 457 12.74 -11.82 0.48
N TYR A 458 12.77 -10.91 1.45
CA TYR A 458 12.39 -11.23 2.81
C TYR A 458 10.90 -11.59 2.88
N GLU A 459 10.62 -12.72 3.53
CA GLU A 459 9.27 -13.12 3.87
C GLU A 459 9.04 -12.88 5.37
N PHE A 460 8.17 -11.94 5.71
CA PHE A 460 7.74 -11.70 7.10
C PHE A 460 6.41 -12.40 7.41
N ARG A 461 6.20 -13.56 6.81
CA ARG A 461 4.98 -14.36 7.03
C ARG A 461 4.94 -14.89 8.46
N ALA A 462 3.79 -14.81 9.07
CA ALA A 462 3.43 -15.71 10.16
C ALA A 462 3.42 -17.13 9.58
N GLY A 463 4.23 -18.04 9.96
CA GLY A 463 4.42 -19.39 9.44
C GLY A 463 3.20 -20.22 8.99
N LYS A 464 2.11 -19.56 8.61
CA LYS A 464 0.87 -20.13 8.05
C LYS A 464 0.87 -20.00 6.54
N THR A 465 0.55 -21.07 5.86
CA THR A 465 0.25 -21.06 4.42
C THR A 465 -1.08 -20.37 4.16
N ASP A 466 -1.30 -19.84 2.96
CA ASP A 466 -2.57 -19.21 2.57
C ASP A 466 -3.79 -20.14 2.79
N ASN A 467 -3.59 -21.46 2.82
CA ASN A 467 -4.63 -22.46 3.14
C ASN A 467 -4.93 -22.60 4.65
N GLU A 468 -4.13 -22.03 5.54
CA GLU A 468 -4.32 -22.04 6.99
C GLU A 468 -4.88 -20.71 7.51
N ILE A 469 -4.97 -19.73 6.62
CA ILE A 469 -5.47 -18.38 6.90
C ILE A 469 -6.97 -18.27 6.50
N LEU A 470 -7.46 -19.12 5.62
CA LEU A 470 -8.86 -19.18 5.15
C LEU A 470 -9.72 -20.11 6.01
#